data_2f4f8aaacd1102f1b562e04d0f40f2a5
#
_entry.id   2f4f8aaacd1102f1b562e04d0f40f2a5
#
_cell.length_a   1.000
_cell.length_b   1.000
_cell.length_c   1.000
_cell.angle_alpha   90.00
_cell.angle_beta   90.00
_cell.angle_gamma   90.00
#
_symmetry.space_group_name_H-M   'P 1'
#
loop_
_entity.id
_entity.type
_entity.pdbx_description
1 polymer ?
#
loop_
_entity_poly.entity_id
_entity_poly.type
_entity_poly.pdbx_seq_one_letter_code
_entity_poly.pdbx_strand_id
1 'polypeptide(L)'
;MAESFPASAAVLTSAAGIPAGAVLDTLELTNDPTFEQRGIMQTIDHPVVGPFKMVGWPVRFSGSPPPVKPAPLLGANNHDVLTNWLGLDADKVSSLRNENIIG
;
A
#
# COMPACT_ATOMS: atom_id res chain seq x y z
N MET A 1 -5.47 -28.16 8.62
CA MET A 1 -5.47 -27.36 7.37
C MET A 1 -6.89 -27.34 6.87
N ALA A 2 -7.56 -26.18 6.89
CA ALA A 2 -8.86 -26.05 6.25
C ALA A 2 -8.60 -25.99 4.74
N GLU A 3 -9.11 -26.95 3.98
CA GLU A 3 -9.09 -26.88 2.52
C GLU A 3 -9.92 -25.64 2.11
N SER A 4 -9.28 -24.71 1.40
CA SER A 4 -9.97 -23.54 0.86
C SER A 4 -11.02 -24.03 -0.14
N PHE A 5 -12.21 -23.45 -0.07
CA PHE A 5 -13.29 -23.78 -1.00
C PHE A 5 -12.86 -23.40 -2.42
N PRO A 6 -12.69 -24.33 -3.35
CA PRO A 6 -12.08 -24.04 -4.64
C PRO A 6 -12.97 -23.09 -5.47
N ALA A 7 -12.35 -22.20 -6.24
CA ALA A 7 -13.05 -21.24 -7.11
C ALA A 7 -14.02 -21.95 -8.08
N SER A 8 -13.70 -23.17 -8.53
CA SER A 8 -14.60 -23.99 -9.37
C SER A 8 -15.92 -24.33 -8.69
N ALA A 9 -15.91 -24.62 -7.39
CA ALA A 9 -17.13 -24.91 -6.63
C ALA A 9 -17.99 -23.65 -6.46
N ALA A 10 -17.39 -22.46 -6.28
CA ALA A 10 -18.11 -21.19 -6.22
C ALA A 10 -18.86 -20.89 -7.53
N VAL A 11 -18.24 -21.19 -8.68
CA VAL A 11 -18.87 -21.01 -10.01
C VAL A 11 -20.07 -21.95 -10.18
N LEU A 12 -19.95 -23.22 -9.79
CA LEU A 12 -21.05 -24.20 -9.90
C LEU A 12 -22.24 -23.85 -9.01
N THR A 13 -21.99 -23.43 -7.76
CA THR A 13 -23.04 -23.04 -6.82
C THR A 13 -23.72 -21.75 -7.26
N SER A 14 -22.98 -20.78 -7.79
CA SER A 14 -23.54 -19.54 -8.33
C SER A 14 -24.45 -19.81 -9.55
N ALA A 15 -24.07 -20.72 -10.44
CA ALA A 15 -24.89 -21.15 -11.58
C ALA A 15 -26.21 -21.82 -11.15
N ALA A 16 -26.23 -22.44 -9.97
CA ALA A 16 -27.43 -23.01 -9.35
C ALA A 16 -28.25 -22.00 -8.55
N GLY A 17 -27.89 -20.71 -8.55
CA GLY A 17 -28.59 -19.65 -7.80
C GLY A 17 -28.28 -19.65 -6.30
N ILE A 18 -27.24 -20.36 -5.86
CA ILE A 18 -26.81 -20.42 -4.47
C ILE A 18 -25.75 -19.34 -4.25
N PRO A 19 -25.94 -18.38 -3.33
CA PRO A 19 -24.90 -17.42 -2.99
C PRO A 19 -23.66 -18.13 -2.47
N ALA A 20 -22.56 -18.01 -3.19
CA ALA A 20 -21.28 -18.60 -2.80
C ALA A 20 -20.11 -17.73 -3.28
N GLY A 21 -19.02 -17.77 -2.52
CA GLY A 21 -17.77 -17.09 -2.86
C GLY A 21 -16.59 -17.97 -2.47
N ALA A 22 -15.50 -17.84 -3.21
CA ALA A 22 -14.24 -18.48 -2.85
C ALA A 22 -13.65 -17.81 -1.60
N VAL A 23 -13.04 -18.61 -0.72
CA VAL A 23 -12.21 -18.13 0.36
C VAL A 23 -10.79 -18.04 -0.20
N LEU A 24 -10.30 -16.84 -0.38
CA LEU A 24 -8.98 -16.58 -0.95
C LEU A 24 -7.97 -16.32 0.17
N ASP A 25 -6.75 -16.79 -0.03
CA ASP A 25 -5.64 -16.40 0.83
C ASP A 25 -5.07 -15.02 0.42
N THR A 26 -4.12 -14.50 1.19
CA THR A 26 -3.55 -13.18 0.94
C THR A 26 -2.76 -13.11 -0.36
N LEU A 27 -2.16 -14.20 -0.79
CA LEU A 27 -1.41 -14.26 -2.05
C LEU A 27 -2.35 -14.30 -3.25
N GLU A 28 -3.42 -15.09 -3.16
CA GLU A 28 -4.48 -15.15 -4.16
C GLU A 28 -5.15 -13.78 -4.32
N LEU A 29 -5.52 -13.12 -3.21
CA LEU A 29 -6.08 -11.77 -3.22
C LEU A 29 -5.15 -10.75 -3.88
N THR A 30 -3.86 -10.81 -3.56
CA THR A 30 -2.86 -9.87 -4.11
C THR A 30 -2.68 -10.03 -5.61
N ASN A 31 -2.86 -11.25 -6.13
CA ASN A 31 -2.66 -11.56 -7.54
C ASN A 31 -3.96 -11.65 -8.35
N ASP A 32 -5.11 -11.49 -7.72
CA ASP A 32 -6.39 -11.51 -8.43
C ASP A 32 -6.56 -10.24 -9.29
N PRO A 33 -6.67 -10.38 -10.61
CA PRO A 33 -6.80 -9.23 -11.52
C PRO A 33 -8.07 -8.40 -11.29
N THR A 34 -9.12 -8.97 -10.70
CA THR A 34 -10.35 -8.23 -10.42
C THR A 34 -10.14 -7.18 -9.33
N PHE A 35 -9.30 -7.45 -8.33
CA PHE A 35 -8.94 -6.48 -7.29
C PHE A 35 -8.05 -5.37 -7.84
N GLU A 36 -7.17 -5.68 -8.78
CA GLU A 36 -6.34 -4.68 -9.46
C GLU A 36 -7.19 -3.77 -10.35
N GLN A 37 -8.08 -4.32 -11.19
CA GLN A 37 -9.01 -3.57 -12.02
C GLN A 37 -9.94 -2.65 -11.21
N ARG A 38 -10.33 -3.07 -10.03
CA ARG A 38 -11.14 -2.28 -9.11
C ARG A 38 -10.33 -1.27 -8.29
N GLY A 39 -9.01 -1.24 -8.41
CA GLY A 39 -8.12 -0.36 -7.67
C GLY A 39 -8.01 -0.70 -6.18
N ILE A 40 -8.42 -1.91 -5.77
CA ILE A 40 -8.29 -2.41 -4.40
C ILE A 40 -6.83 -2.80 -4.14
N MET A 41 -6.20 -3.46 -5.11
CA MET A 41 -4.76 -3.69 -5.13
C MET A 41 -4.09 -2.74 -6.09
N GLN A 42 -2.97 -2.15 -5.67
CA GLN A 42 -2.17 -1.23 -6.48
C GLN A 42 -0.70 -1.59 -6.39
N THR A 43 -0.03 -1.53 -7.53
CA THR A 43 1.44 -1.65 -7.58
C THR A 43 2.04 -0.28 -7.37
N ILE A 44 2.93 -0.16 -6.41
CA ILE A 44 3.69 1.06 -6.13
C ILE A 44 5.18 0.79 -6.23
N ASP A 45 5.92 1.78 -6.71
CA ASP A 45 7.38 1.74 -6.80
C ASP A 45 7.99 2.34 -5.53
N HIS A 46 8.64 1.48 -4.75
CA HIS A 46 9.37 1.94 -3.58
C HIS A 46 10.86 2.10 -3.91
N PRO A 47 11.51 3.21 -3.53
CA PRO A 47 12.85 3.56 -3.98
C PRO A 47 13.96 2.57 -3.56
N VAL A 48 13.70 1.72 -2.56
CA VAL A 48 14.68 0.75 -2.06
C VAL A 48 14.31 -0.68 -2.42
N VAL A 49 13.04 -1.08 -2.24
CA VAL A 49 12.63 -2.47 -2.46
C VAL A 49 12.06 -2.72 -3.86
N GLY A 50 11.89 -1.66 -4.66
CA GLY A 50 11.30 -1.77 -5.99
C GLY A 50 9.77 -1.91 -5.97
N PRO A 51 9.18 -2.39 -7.06
CA PRO A 51 7.73 -2.50 -7.19
C PRO A 51 7.16 -3.58 -6.27
N PHE A 52 6.09 -3.26 -5.55
CA PHE A 52 5.31 -4.22 -4.78
C PHE A 52 3.82 -3.85 -4.77
N LYS A 53 2.98 -4.86 -4.56
CA LYS A 53 1.54 -4.67 -4.46
C LYS A 53 1.12 -4.37 -3.03
N MET A 54 0.24 -3.40 -2.88
CA MET A 54 -0.39 -3.10 -1.59
C MET A 54 -1.86 -2.74 -1.77
N VAL A 55 -2.60 -2.75 -0.68
CA VAL A 55 -4.01 -2.36 -0.67
C VAL A 55 -4.11 -0.86 -0.92
N GLY A 56 -4.95 -0.49 -1.87
CA GLY A 56 -5.29 0.91 -2.16
C GLY A 56 -6.31 1.48 -1.18
N TRP A 57 -6.90 2.60 -1.56
CA TRP A 57 -7.94 3.24 -0.75
C TRP A 57 -9.24 2.40 -0.76
N PRO A 58 -9.86 2.18 0.42
CA PRO A 58 -11.12 1.42 0.51
C PRO A 58 -12.31 2.19 -0.07
N VAL A 59 -12.21 3.50 -0.18
CA VAL A 59 -13.25 4.38 -0.73
C VAL A 59 -12.82 4.88 -2.09
N ARG A 60 -13.74 4.85 -3.05
CA ARG A 60 -13.54 5.39 -4.40
C ARG A 60 -14.13 6.79 -4.51
N PHE A 61 -13.31 7.73 -4.94
CA PHE A 61 -13.73 9.09 -5.26
C PHE A 61 -13.92 9.23 -6.76
N SER A 62 -15.07 9.72 -7.21
CA SER A 62 -15.39 9.84 -8.64
C SER A 62 -14.60 10.95 -9.35
N GLY A 63 -14.20 12.01 -8.62
CA GLY A 63 -13.53 13.17 -9.20
C GLY A 63 -12.00 13.16 -9.08
N SER A 64 -11.49 12.80 -7.93
CA SER A 64 -10.05 12.85 -7.64
C SER A 64 -9.65 11.77 -6.64
N PRO A 65 -9.35 10.56 -7.12
CA PRO A 65 -8.87 9.52 -6.23
C PRO A 65 -7.53 9.94 -5.63
N PRO A 66 -7.34 9.84 -4.31
CA PRO A 66 -6.07 10.15 -3.69
C PRO A 66 -5.00 9.16 -4.19
N PRO A 67 -3.79 9.65 -4.54
CA PRO A 67 -2.73 8.77 -4.99
C PRO A 67 -2.24 7.88 -3.85
N VAL A 68 -2.00 6.61 -4.15
CA VAL A 68 -1.28 5.70 -3.25
C VAL A 68 0.20 5.83 -3.56
N LYS A 69 0.98 6.19 -2.55
CA LYS A 69 2.43 6.41 -2.68
C LYS A 69 3.17 5.52 -1.69
N PRO A 70 4.44 5.16 -1.99
CA PRO A 70 5.27 4.46 -1.02
C PRO A 70 5.49 5.33 0.23
N ALA A 71 5.71 4.68 1.36
CA ALA A 71 6.14 5.38 2.56
C ALA A 71 7.48 6.07 2.33
N PRO A 72 7.71 7.27 2.89
CA PRO A 72 9.01 7.91 2.83
C PRO A 72 10.06 7.07 3.57
N LEU A 73 11.31 7.17 3.12
CA LEU A 73 12.41 6.54 3.83
C LEU A 73 12.62 7.17 5.20
N LEU A 74 13.24 6.42 6.11
CA LEU A 74 13.57 6.93 7.43
C LEU A 74 14.41 8.22 7.30
N GLY A 75 13.99 9.27 7.99
CA GLY A 75 14.67 10.57 7.95
C GLY A 75 14.47 11.39 6.67
N ALA A 76 13.76 10.89 5.66
CA ALA A 76 13.59 11.59 4.37
C ALA A 76 13.04 13.03 4.51
N ASN A 77 12.23 13.28 5.52
CA ASN A 77 11.61 14.57 5.75
C ASN A 77 12.30 15.40 6.86
N ASN A 78 13.38 14.90 7.46
CA ASN A 78 14.03 15.56 8.59
C ASN A 78 14.44 17.00 8.24
N HIS A 79 15.06 17.19 7.09
CA HIS A 79 15.51 18.52 6.67
C HIS A 79 14.32 19.48 6.51
N ASP A 80 13.30 19.06 5.80
CA ASP A 80 12.11 19.88 5.54
C ASP A 80 11.40 20.28 6.85
N VAL A 81 11.15 19.33 7.72
CA VAL A 81 10.49 19.58 9.01
C VAL A 81 11.33 20.49 9.91
N LEU A 82 12.63 20.24 10.01
CA LEU A 82 13.49 21.01 10.91
C LEU A 82 13.70 22.43 10.40
N THR A 83 13.81 22.63 9.08
CA THR A 83 14.00 23.98 8.52
C THR A 83 12.68 24.73 8.35
N ASN A 84 11.69 24.14 7.69
CA ASN A 84 10.48 24.86 7.28
C ASN A 84 9.42 24.93 8.39
N TRP A 85 9.36 23.94 9.29
CA TRP A 85 8.38 23.95 10.37
C TRP A 85 8.94 24.47 11.68
N LEU A 86 10.20 24.12 12.01
CA LEU A 86 10.83 24.53 13.27
C LEU A 86 11.77 25.74 13.11
N GLY A 87 12.05 26.16 11.88
CA GLY A 87 12.87 27.35 11.61
C GLY A 87 14.35 27.17 11.96
N LEU A 88 14.85 25.93 12.04
CA LEU A 88 16.26 25.72 12.29
C LEU A 88 17.07 26.07 11.03
N ASP A 89 18.22 26.69 11.22
CA ASP A 89 19.17 26.93 10.13
C ASP A 89 19.87 25.64 9.67
N ALA A 90 20.46 25.69 8.47
CA ALA A 90 21.12 24.54 7.87
C ALA A 90 22.32 24.03 8.67
N ASP A 91 23.03 24.94 9.37
CA ASP A 91 24.19 24.58 10.19
C ASP A 91 23.75 23.78 11.41
N LYS A 92 22.66 24.18 12.04
CA LYS A 92 22.08 23.46 13.17
C LYS A 92 21.56 22.07 12.77
N VAL A 93 20.91 21.95 11.61
CA VAL A 93 20.46 20.64 11.09
C VAL A 93 21.66 19.74 10.81
N SER A 94 22.73 20.30 10.25
CA SER A 94 23.98 19.56 9.99
C SER A 94 24.66 19.09 11.27
N SER A 95 24.67 19.94 12.33
CA SER A 95 25.18 19.57 13.65
C SER A 95 24.41 18.38 14.23
N LEU A 96 23.06 18.43 14.23
CA LEU A 96 22.23 17.34 14.72
C LEU A 96 22.48 16.02 13.99
N ARG A 97 22.75 16.08 12.68
CA ARG A 97 23.11 14.89 11.90
C ARG A 97 24.47 14.34 12.27
N ASN A 98 25.48 15.22 12.43
CA ASN A 98 26.85 14.82 12.82
C ASN A 98 26.90 14.21 14.23
N GLU A 99 26.02 14.66 15.10
CA GLU A 99 25.85 14.16 16.46
C GLU A 99 24.99 12.87 16.53
N ASN A 100 24.54 12.35 15.37
CA ASN A 100 23.64 11.19 15.24
C ASN A 100 22.33 11.32 16.04
N ILE A 101 21.83 12.54 16.21
CA ILE A 101 20.53 12.81 16.86
C ILE A 101 19.41 12.60 15.84
N ILE A 102 19.70 12.87 14.57
CA ILE A 102 18.79 12.63 13.44
C ILE A 102 19.47 11.76 12.38
N GLY A 103 18.71 10.86 11.75
CA GLY A 103 19.16 10.01 10.64
C GLY A 103 18.98 10.67 9.28
#